data_676a6206b2304942906e50d5c69c1905
#
_entry.id   676a6206b2304942906e50d5c69c1905
#
_cell.length_a   1.000
_cell.length_b   1.000
_cell.length_c   1.000
_cell.angle_alpha   90.00
_cell.angle_beta   90.00
_cell.angle_gamma   90.00
#
_symmetry.space_group_name_H-M   'P 1'
#
loop_
_entity.id
_entity.type
_entity.pdbx_description
1 polymer ?
#
loop_
_entity_poly.entity_id
_entity_poly.type
_entity_poly.pdbx_seq_one_letter_code
_entity_poly.pdbx_strand_id
1 'polypeptide(L)'
;MLNRLEMLRIFCTAAEARNFKEAATRLGVSPQAVTRAVKELEGHVGELLFHRNTRHTRITEFGEQLALQARIGLRTVDALFLKSGQEQDSGLSGLVRITAPRHWSRTI
;
A
#
# COMPACT_ATOMS: atom_id res chain seq x y z
N MET A 1 14.24 6.60 4.68
CA MET A 1 12.87 7.06 4.42
C MET A 1 12.14 6.07 3.52
N LEU A 2 10.91 5.77 3.85
CA LEU A 2 10.14 4.80 3.08
C LEU A 2 9.51 5.45 1.86
N ASN A 3 9.39 4.70 0.76
CA ASN A 3 8.66 5.20 -0.38
C ASN A 3 7.15 5.03 -0.11
N ARG A 4 6.35 5.68 -0.96
CA ARG A 4 4.91 5.71 -0.74
C ARG A 4 4.26 4.34 -0.78
N LEU A 5 4.70 3.49 -1.69
CA LEU A 5 4.12 2.17 -1.80
C LEU A 5 4.44 1.33 -0.59
N GLU A 6 5.66 1.44 -0.07
CA GLU A 6 6.01 0.72 1.15
C GLU A 6 5.19 1.19 2.34
N MET A 7 5.01 2.51 2.47
CA MET A 7 4.18 3.04 3.54
C MET A 7 2.76 2.48 3.47
N LEU A 8 2.20 2.44 2.26
CA LEU A 8 0.85 1.93 2.08
C LEU A 8 0.76 0.44 2.38
N ARG A 9 1.76 -0.34 1.95
CA ARG A 9 1.75 -1.78 2.23
C ARG A 9 1.82 -2.03 3.72
N ILE A 10 2.71 -1.32 4.41
CA ILE A 10 2.84 -1.48 5.86
C ILE A 10 1.54 -1.07 6.55
N PHE A 11 0.96 0.04 6.12
CA PHE A 11 -0.30 0.50 6.70
C PHE A 11 -1.42 -0.51 6.47
N CYS A 12 -1.54 -1.07 5.27
CA CYS A 12 -2.59 -2.04 5.00
C CYS A 12 -2.43 -3.28 5.86
N THR A 13 -1.21 -3.75 6.04
CA THR A 13 -0.97 -4.90 6.92
C THR A 13 -1.33 -4.55 8.36
N ALA A 14 -0.98 -3.35 8.80
CA ALA A 14 -1.31 -2.91 10.14
C ALA A 14 -2.82 -2.82 10.35
N ALA A 15 -3.54 -2.42 9.30
CA ALA A 15 -4.99 -2.31 9.37
C ALA A 15 -5.66 -3.68 9.49
N GLU A 16 -5.05 -4.72 8.92
CA GLU A 16 -5.61 -6.06 8.96
C GLU A 16 -5.19 -6.85 10.18
N ALA A 17 -4.06 -6.49 10.77
CA ALA A 17 -3.52 -7.23 11.91
C ALA A 17 -4.20 -6.78 13.19
N ARG A 18 -4.09 -7.61 14.22
CA ARG A 18 -4.66 -7.27 15.53
C ARG A 18 -3.97 -6.07 16.16
N ASN A 19 -2.67 -5.98 15.92
CA ASN A 19 -1.87 -4.91 16.51
C ASN A 19 -0.63 -4.73 15.66
N PHE A 20 0.16 -3.72 16.00
CA PHE A 20 1.36 -3.41 15.23
C PHE A 20 2.42 -4.50 15.36
N LYS A 21 2.45 -5.19 16.49
CA LYS A 21 3.40 -6.28 16.67
C LYS A 21 3.11 -7.42 15.70
N GLU A 22 1.85 -7.76 15.54
CA GLU A 22 1.48 -8.80 14.58
C GLU A 22 1.79 -8.36 13.15
N ALA A 23 1.49 -7.10 12.85
CA ALA A 23 1.81 -6.57 11.52
C ALA A 23 3.31 -6.66 11.25
N ALA A 24 4.12 -6.31 12.25
CA ALA A 24 5.56 -6.37 12.12
C ALA A 24 6.03 -7.80 11.84
N THR A 25 5.45 -8.77 12.54
CA THR A 25 5.79 -10.17 12.32
C THR A 25 5.46 -10.59 10.90
N ARG A 26 4.28 -10.22 10.40
CA ARG A 26 3.88 -10.55 9.03
C ARG A 26 4.80 -9.95 8.00
N LEU A 27 5.28 -8.74 8.27
CA LEU A 27 6.11 -8.01 7.33
C LEU A 27 7.60 -8.33 7.46
N GLY A 28 7.98 -8.97 8.55
CA GLY A 28 9.39 -9.24 8.78
C GLY A 28 10.19 -8.00 9.17
N VAL A 29 9.53 -7.06 9.86
CA VAL A 29 10.18 -5.83 10.32
C VAL A 29 9.93 -5.65 11.80
N SER A 30 10.54 -4.63 12.39
CA SER A 30 10.33 -4.36 13.82
C SER A 30 8.99 -3.62 14.02
N PRO A 31 8.40 -3.74 15.23
CA PRO A 31 7.20 -2.95 15.52
C PRO A 31 7.42 -1.45 15.41
N GLN A 32 8.64 -1.00 15.73
CA GLN A 32 8.97 0.42 15.60
C GLN A 32 8.92 0.86 14.14
N ALA A 33 9.32 -0.03 13.22
CA ALA A 33 9.25 0.30 11.80
C ALA A 33 7.81 0.47 11.35
N VAL A 34 6.90 -0.36 11.86
CA VAL A 34 5.47 -0.23 11.55
C VAL A 34 4.96 1.11 12.08
N THR A 35 5.29 1.42 13.34
CA THR A 35 4.86 2.67 13.94
C THR A 35 5.35 3.88 13.14
N ARG A 36 6.62 3.82 12.73
CA ARG A 36 7.20 4.94 11.98
C ARG A 36 6.52 5.10 10.62
N ALA A 37 6.28 4.00 9.93
CA ALA A 37 5.62 4.07 8.63
C ALA A 37 4.22 4.65 8.74
N VAL A 38 3.47 4.23 9.76
CA VAL A 38 2.13 4.74 9.97
C VAL A 38 2.17 6.24 10.28
N LYS A 39 3.11 6.66 11.14
CA LYS A 39 3.22 8.07 11.46
C LYS A 39 3.61 8.91 10.24
N GLU A 40 4.50 8.40 9.42
CA GLU A 40 4.86 9.11 8.20
C GLU A 40 3.64 9.26 7.29
N LEU A 41 2.87 8.20 7.15
CA LEU A 41 1.69 8.26 6.31
C LEU A 41 0.66 9.24 6.88
N GLU A 42 0.48 9.23 8.20
CA GLU A 42 -0.40 10.20 8.85
C GLU A 42 0.03 11.64 8.53
N GLY A 43 1.34 11.86 8.52
CA GLY A 43 1.87 13.17 8.16
C GLY A 43 1.56 13.56 6.72
N HIS A 44 1.59 12.58 5.81
CA HIS A 44 1.28 12.86 4.41
C HIS A 44 -0.19 13.15 4.17
N VAL A 45 -1.07 12.41 4.84
CA VAL A 45 -2.51 12.58 4.59
C VAL A 45 -3.16 13.60 5.52
N GLY A 46 -2.46 14.00 6.58
CA GLY A 46 -2.97 15.02 7.48
C GLY A 46 -4.07 14.54 8.41
N GLU A 47 -4.21 13.24 8.61
CA GLU A 47 -5.23 12.66 9.45
C GLU A 47 -4.68 11.51 10.24
N LEU A 48 -5.23 11.27 11.42
CA LEU A 48 -4.88 10.09 12.18
C LEU A 48 -5.48 8.85 11.53
N LEU A 49 -4.67 7.81 11.42
CA LEU A 49 -5.12 6.55 10.86
C LEU A 49 -5.48 5.56 11.96
N PHE A 50 -4.90 5.72 13.13
CA PHE A 50 -5.18 4.87 14.28
C PHE A 50 -5.31 5.71 15.52
N HIS A 51 -6.27 5.31 16.38
CA HIS A 51 -6.35 5.79 17.75
C HIS A 51 -5.50 4.88 18.61
N ARG A 52 -4.56 5.45 19.33
CA ARG A 52 -3.66 4.65 20.17
C ARG A 52 -3.84 5.00 21.63
N ASN A 53 -3.91 3.96 22.43
CA ASN A 53 -3.83 4.13 23.86
C ASN A 53 -2.90 3.04 24.40
N THR A 54 -2.83 2.93 25.73
CA THR A 54 -1.86 2.01 26.32
C THR A 54 -2.18 0.55 26.05
N ARG A 55 -3.40 0.23 25.70
CA ARG A 55 -3.82 -1.16 25.55
C ARG A 55 -4.18 -1.55 24.14
N HIS A 56 -4.72 -0.61 23.37
CA HIS A 56 -5.30 -0.93 22.07
C HIS A 56 -4.89 0.07 21.04
N THR A 57 -4.80 -0.42 19.82
CA THR A 57 -4.68 0.42 18.66
C THR A 57 -5.90 0.15 17.81
N ARG A 58 -6.68 1.17 17.54
CA ARG A 58 -7.92 1.04 16.77
C ARG A 58 -7.84 1.92 15.56
N ILE A 59 -8.24 1.36 14.43
CA ILE A 59 -8.22 2.14 13.20
C ILE A 59 -9.32 3.21 13.25
N THR A 60 -9.01 4.40 12.73
CA THR A 60 -10.00 5.46 12.64
C THR A 60 -10.91 5.21 11.44
N GLU A 61 -12.02 5.94 11.37
CA GLU A 61 -12.88 5.86 10.20
C GLU A 61 -12.13 6.25 8.93
N PHE A 62 -11.35 7.33 9.01
CA PHE A 62 -10.52 7.74 7.89
C PHE A 62 -9.52 6.63 7.53
N GLY A 63 -8.93 6.01 8.54
CA GLY A 63 -7.99 4.91 8.30
C GLY A 63 -8.63 3.74 7.59
N GLU A 64 -9.87 3.40 7.96
CA GLU A 64 -10.58 2.30 7.31
C GLU A 64 -10.81 2.59 5.83
N GLN A 65 -11.22 3.81 5.52
CA GLN A 65 -11.47 4.18 4.14
C GLN A 65 -10.17 4.21 3.35
N LEU A 66 -9.12 4.74 3.94
CA LEU A 66 -7.83 4.76 3.27
C LEU A 66 -7.30 3.35 3.03
N ALA A 67 -7.46 2.46 4.01
CA ALA A 67 -7.01 1.08 3.86
C ALA A 67 -7.73 0.39 2.72
N LEU A 68 -9.03 0.62 2.60
CA LEU A 68 -9.79 0.03 1.51
C LEU A 68 -9.29 0.50 0.16
N GLN A 69 -9.11 1.80 0.00
CA GLN A 69 -8.63 2.35 -1.26
C GLN A 69 -7.17 1.97 -1.53
N ALA A 70 -6.36 1.93 -0.49
CA ALA A 70 -4.96 1.54 -0.64
C ALA A 70 -4.83 0.10 -1.12
N ARG A 71 -5.68 -0.79 -0.61
CA ARG A 71 -5.66 -2.18 -1.06
C ARG A 71 -5.99 -2.28 -2.54
N ILE A 72 -7.00 -1.53 -2.96
CA ILE A 72 -7.37 -1.52 -4.37
C ILE A 72 -6.23 -0.98 -5.22
N GLY A 73 -5.61 0.13 -4.79
CA GLY A 73 -4.50 0.72 -5.52
C GLY A 73 -3.31 -0.20 -5.60
N LEU A 74 -2.98 -0.86 -4.49
CA LEU A 74 -1.84 -1.78 -4.47
C LEU A 74 -2.08 -2.99 -5.36
N ARG A 75 -3.30 -3.52 -5.37
CA ARG A 75 -3.63 -4.60 -6.28
C ARG A 75 -3.48 -4.19 -7.72
N THR A 76 -3.89 -2.98 -8.03
CA THR A 76 -3.78 -2.46 -9.39
C THR A 76 -2.31 -2.37 -9.80
N VAL A 77 -1.47 -1.85 -8.91
CA VAL A 77 -0.03 -1.76 -9.19
C VAL A 77 0.57 -3.15 -9.36
N ASP A 78 0.23 -4.06 -8.45
CA ASP A 78 0.75 -5.43 -8.52
C ASP A 78 0.31 -6.12 -9.80
N ALA A 79 -0.92 -5.89 -10.23
CA ALA A 79 -1.43 -6.48 -11.46
C ALA A 79 -0.67 -5.98 -12.67
N LEU A 80 -0.26 -4.72 -12.66
CA LEU A 80 0.54 -4.19 -13.75
C LEU A 80 1.86 -4.94 -13.89
N PHE A 81 2.52 -5.19 -12.77
CA PHE A 81 3.80 -5.89 -12.82
C PHE A 81 3.63 -7.35 -13.20
N LEU A 82 2.60 -8.01 -12.69
CA LEU A 82 2.34 -9.38 -13.08
C LEU A 82 2.02 -9.50 -14.56
N LYS A 83 1.22 -8.57 -15.04
CA LYS A 83 0.83 -8.58 -16.45
C LYS A 83 2.04 -8.37 -17.35
N SER A 84 2.92 -7.43 -16.96
CA SER A 84 4.15 -7.22 -17.71
C SER A 84 5.00 -8.48 -17.73
N GLY A 85 5.11 -9.16 -16.60
CA GLY A 85 5.85 -10.41 -16.53
C GLY A 85 5.26 -11.47 -17.41
N GLN A 86 3.94 -11.59 -17.42
CA GLN A 86 3.26 -12.57 -18.27
C GLN A 86 3.47 -12.28 -19.74
N GLU A 87 3.38 -11.00 -20.09
CA GLU A 87 3.60 -10.61 -21.46
C GLU A 87 5.01 -10.94 -21.91
N GLN A 88 5.97 -10.72 -21.04
CA GLN A 88 7.34 -11.07 -21.35
C GLN A 88 7.49 -12.57 -21.55
N ASP A 89 6.86 -13.33 -20.68
CA ASP A 89 6.93 -14.78 -20.77
C ASP A 89 6.30 -15.29 -22.05
N SER A 90 5.21 -14.67 -22.45
CA SER A 90 4.51 -15.12 -23.66
C SER A 90 5.13 -14.52 -24.91
N GLY A 91 6.12 -13.74 -24.76
CA GLY A 91 6.74 -13.06 -25.86
C GLY A 91 5.98 -11.91 -26.37
N LEU A 92 5.09 -11.32 -25.62
CA LEU A 92 4.27 -10.43 -25.98
C LEU A 92 4.22 -9.31 -25.89
N SER A 93 3.99 -8.93 -26.03
CA SER A 93 3.85 -8.20 -25.94
C SER A 93 3.15 -7.24 -26.07
N GLY A 94 2.99 -6.68 -26.16
CA GLY A 94 2.47 -5.82 -26.23
C GLY A 94 1.80 -4.97 -25.79
N LEU A 95 1.56 -4.47 -25.48
CA LEU A 95 1.00 -3.70 -25.03
C LEU A 95 1.08 -2.89 -24.41
N VAL A 96 1.33 -2.71 -24.31
CA VAL A 96 1.43 -2.14 -23.78
C VAL A 96 1.04 -1.22 -23.93
N ARG A 97 0.71 -1.02 -24.40
CA ARG A 97 0.48 -0.34 -24.50
C ARG A 97 -0.15 0.28 -24.03
N ILE A 98 -0.14 0.39 -24.03
CA ILE A 98 -0.39 1.08 -23.42
C ILE A 98 -0.65 1.64 -23.37
N THR A 99 -0.91 1.81 -23.84
CA THR A 99 -0.77 2.51 -23.64
C THR A 99 -0.83 3.12 -23.62
N ALA A 100 -1.06 3.54 -24.04
CA ALA A 100 -0.87 4.34 -23.90
C ALA A 100 -0.90 4.90 -24.11
N PRO A 101 -0.83 5.29 -24.69
CA PRO A 101 -0.62 6.01 -24.72
C PRO A 101 -0.62 6.49 -24.82
N ARG A 102 -0.79 6.73 -25.16
CA ARG A 102 -0.49 7.34 -25.11
C ARG A 102 -0.69 7.70 -24.64
N HIS A 103 -1.07 7.65 -24.93
CA HIS A 103 -0.87 8.11 -24.38
C HIS A 103 -1.10 8.09 -23.60
N TRP A 104 -1.55 8.26 -23.77
CA TRP A 104 -1.42 8.32 -23.04
C TRP A 104 -1.62 8.52 -22.56
N SER A 105 -1.86 8.37 -22.80
CA SER A 105 -1.61 8.66 -22.48
C SER A 105 -1.86 8.75 -22.31
N ARG A 106 -2.30 9.02 -22.44
CA ARG A 106 -2.34 9.23 -22.30
C ARG A 106 -2.70 9.04 -21.69
N THR A 107 -3.13 8.90 -21.93
CA THR A 107 -3.09 8.72 -21.49
C THR A 107 -3.19 8.36 -21.07
N ILE A 108 -3.55 8.58 -21.40
CA ILE A 108 -3.29 8.32 -21.09
C ILE A 108 -3.25 8.34 -20.71
#